data_902a05e4c220f2ddc2fedb8ad114cadb
#
_entry.id   902a05e4c220f2ddc2fedb8ad114cadb
#
_cell.length_a   1.000
_cell.length_b   1.000
_cell.length_c   1.000
_cell.angle_alpha   90.00
_cell.angle_beta   90.00
_cell.angle_gamma   90.00
#
_symmetry.space_group_name_H-M   'P 1'
#
loop_
_entity.id
_entity.type
_entity.pdbx_description
1 polymer ?
#
loop_
_entity_poly.entity_id
_entity_poly.type
_entity_poly.pdbx_seq_one_letter_code
_entity_poly.pdbx_strand_id
1 'polypeptide(L)'
;VRMCDGSSAPICRSVSDDGYHFRKDRSFSFHLSARYTGASARDPKIVPDGSGLYHMFVTTSLAGEKKGCLAHLISEDAERWEEVEPIYVAPGRDEPECSDYLEKDGWYYLIFSLRGKGQYRYSRKPFSDWQTPDNPEIPCQSVPKQAVWNGRIIFAGYRGNGAYAGTMTFAEAFVGSDGQLCFRK
;
A
#
# COMPACT_ATOMS: atom_id res chain seq x y z
N VAL A 1 -12.41 -4.37 3.07
CA VAL A 1 -13.54 -4.47 4.03
C VAL A 1 -13.06 -5.17 5.28
N ARG A 2 -13.45 -4.69 6.46
CA ARG A 2 -13.21 -5.38 7.73
C ARG A 2 -14.49 -6.10 8.13
N MET A 3 -14.40 -7.41 8.38
CA MET A 3 -15.55 -8.19 8.80
C MET A 3 -15.76 -8.03 10.31
N CYS A 4 -16.95 -7.55 10.70
CA CYS A 4 -17.27 -7.29 12.12
C CYS A 4 -17.57 -8.55 12.91
N ASP A 5 -17.92 -9.65 12.24
CA ASP A 5 -18.22 -10.96 12.82
C ASP A 5 -16.99 -11.87 12.98
N GLY A 6 -15.80 -11.36 12.65
CA GLY A 6 -14.55 -12.12 12.71
C GLY A 6 -14.34 -13.08 11.54
N SER A 7 -15.26 -13.12 10.56
CA SER A 7 -15.05 -13.92 9.35
C SER A 7 -13.92 -13.34 8.50
N SER A 8 -13.31 -14.17 7.64
CA SER A 8 -12.28 -13.74 6.71
C SER A 8 -12.86 -12.83 5.62
N ALA A 9 -12.25 -11.67 5.39
CA ALA A 9 -12.62 -10.76 4.33
C ALA A 9 -12.02 -11.25 2.99
N PRO A 10 -12.83 -11.49 1.95
CA PRO A 10 -12.32 -11.86 0.64
C PRO A 10 -11.72 -10.65 -0.09
N ILE A 11 -10.70 -10.90 -0.89
CA ILE A 11 -10.25 -10.00 -1.93
C ILE A 11 -11.11 -10.27 -3.16
N CYS A 12 -11.79 -9.25 -3.64
CA CYS A 12 -12.68 -9.31 -4.80
C CYS A 12 -12.24 -8.26 -5.84
N ARG A 13 -12.74 -8.38 -7.07
CA ARG A 13 -12.48 -7.38 -8.09
C ARG A 13 -13.76 -6.91 -8.80
N SER A 14 -13.66 -5.73 -9.37
CA SER A 14 -14.57 -5.22 -10.38
C SER A 14 -13.79 -4.93 -11.65
N VAL A 15 -14.42 -5.12 -12.79
CA VAL A 15 -13.82 -4.93 -14.11
C VAL A 15 -14.59 -3.87 -14.90
N SER A 16 -13.89 -3.19 -15.82
CA SER A 16 -14.44 -2.15 -16.67
C SER A 16 -13.77 -2.21 -18.03
N ASP A 17 -14.53 -1.92 -19.08
CA ASP A 17 -14.04 -1.83 -20.45
C ASP A 17 -13.72 -0.36 -20.86
N ASP A 18 -14.20 0.62 -20.08
CA ASP A 18 -14.05 2.06 -20.36
C ASP A 18 -13.41 2.87 -19.22
N GLY A 19 -13.13 2.25 -18.07
CA GLY A 19 -12.57 2.89 -16.89
C GLY A 19 -13.56 3.72 -16.08
N TYR A 20 -14.83 3.80 -16.48
CA TYR A 20 -15.90 4.55 -15.80
C TYR A 20 -17.01 3.66 -15.26
N HIS A 21 -17.43 2.65 -16.03
CA HIS A 21 -18.51 1.74 -15.68
C HIS A 21 -17.94 0.41 -15.22
N PHE A 22 -18.06 0.13 -13.94
CA PHE A 22 -17.51 -1.08 -13.31
C PHE A 22 -18.60 -2.09 -13.02
N ARG A 23 -18.34 -3.36 -13.32
CA ARG A 23 -19.15 -4.50 -12.92
C ARG A 23 -18.38 -5.43 -12.00
N LYS A 24 -19.05 -5.97 -10.98
CA LYS A 24 -18.43 -6.96 -10.08
C LYS A 24 -18.14 -8.24 -10.86
N ASP A 25 -16.91 -8.72 -10.78
CA ASP A 25 -16.57 -10.05 -11.23
C ASP A 25 -16.87 -11.05 -10.12
N ARG A 26 -17.97 -11.80 -10.29
CA ARG A 26 -18.44 -12.76 -9.28
C ARG A 26 -17.66 -14.08 -9.31
N SER A 27 -16.87 -14.32 -10.35
CA SER A 27 -16.02 -15.51 -10.48
C SER A 27 -14.67 -15.35 -9.76
N PHE A 28 -14.27 -14.10 -9.45
CA PHE A 28 -13.01 -13.80 -8.80
C PHE A 28 -13.21 -13.47 -7.31
N SER A 29 -12.69 -14.32 -6.47
CA SER A 29 -12.63 -14.10 -5.02
C SER A 29 -11.60 -15.04 -4.40
N PHE A 30 -10.76 -14.53 -3.50
CA PHE A 30 -9.88 -15.36 -2.69
C PHE A 30 -9.70 -14.77 -1.28
N HIS A 31 -9.21 -15.60 -0.36
CA HIS A 31 -8.90 -15.23 1.01
C HIS A 31 -7.40 -15.39 1.26
N LEU A 32 -6.85 -14.56 2.13
CA LEU A 32 -5.51 -14.78 2.65
C LEU A 32 -5.48 -16.06 3.50
N SER A 33 -4.34 -16.72 3.52
CA SER A 33 -4.14 -17.95 4.30
C SER A 33 -4.24 -17.69 5.82
N ALA A 34 -4.22 -18.77 6.60
CA ALA A 34 -4.22 -18.71 8.07
C ALA A 34 -2.96 -18.06 8.68
N ARG A 35 -1.96 -17.73 7.86
CA ARG A 35 -0.82 -16.89 8.27
C ARG A 35 -1.28 -15.50 8.73
N TYR A 36 -2.38 -15.00 8.19
CA TYR A 36 -2.94 -13.68 8.47
C TYR A 36 -4.25 -13.78 9.25
N THR A 37 -4.63 -12.70 9.92
CA THR A 37 -5.89 -12.67 10.69
C THR A 37 -7.14 -12.76 9.80
N GLY A 38 -7.02 -12.42 8.52
CA GLY A 38 -8.10 -12.52 7.53
C GLY A 38 -9.24 -11.52 7.70
N ALA A 39 -9.69 -11.28 8.92
CA ALA A 39 -10.80 -10.35 9.20
C ALA A 39 -10.53 -8.90 8.78
N SER A 40 -9.28 -8.56 8.52
CA SER A 40 -8.80 -7.22 8.18
C SER A 40 -8.09 -7.17 6.83
N ALA A 41 -8.32 -8.09 5.90
CA ALA A 41 -7.75 -8.03 4.56
C ALA A 41 -8.40 -6.91 3.75
N ARG A 42 -7.65 -5.82 3.45
CA ARG A 42 -8.16 -4.63 2.77
C ARG A 42 -7.09 -3.86 2.02
N ASP A 43 -7.51 -2.83 1.29
CA ASP A 43 -6.68 -1.84 0.59
C ASP A 43 -5.66 -2.47 -0.37
N PRO A 44 -6.06 -3.39 -1.26
CA PRO A 44 -5.10 -4.02 -2.16
C PRO A 44 -4.49 -2.98 -3.11
N LYS A 45 -3.16 -2.99 -3.22
CA LYS A 45 -2.40 -2.26 -4.24
C LYS A 45 -1.71 -3.26 -5.15
N ILE A 46 -1.96 -3.18 -6.45
CA ILE A 46 -1.28 -4.00 -7.45
C ILE A 46 -0.25 -3.15 -8.18
N VAL A 47 0.94 -3.72 -8.35
CA VAL A 47 2.07 -3.12 -9.05
C VAL A 47 2.61 -4.16 -10.05
N PRO A 48 2.59 -3.90 -11.36
CA PRO A 48 3.34 -4.72 -12.31
C PRO A 48 4.83 -4.43 -12.15
N ASP A 49 5.66 -5.45 -12.24
CA ASP A 49 7.09 -5.29 -12.39
C ASP A 49 7.50 -5.30 -13.88
N GLY A 50 8.75 -4.96 -14.16
CA GLY A 50 9.26 -4.92 -15.53
C GLY A 50 9.39 -6.31 -16.19
N SER A 51 9.21 -7.41 -15.46
CA SER A 51 9.27 -8.79 -15.97
C SER A 51 7.91 -9.33 -16.43
N GLY A 52 6.84 -8.63 -16.10
CA GLY A 52 5.45 -9.05 -16.34
C GLY A 52 4.80 -9.74 -15.13
N LEU A 53 5.50 -9.84 -14.01
CA LEU A 53 4.95 -10.32 -12.75
C LEU A 53 4.17 -9.19 -12.05
N TYR A 54 3.02 -9.52 -11.50
CA TYR A 54 2.22 -8.61 -10.68
C TYR A 54 2.51 -8.86 -9.20
N HIS A 55 2.65 -7.78 -8.45
CA HIS A 55 2.79 -7.78 -6.99
C HIS A 55 1.55 -7.14 -6.36
N MET A 56 0.92 -7.81 -5.40
CA MET A 56 -0.20 -7.25 -4.65
C MET A 56 0.19 -7.09 -3.18
N PHE A 57 -0.07 -5.91 -2.64
CA PHE A 57 0.10 -5.62 -1.20
C PHE A 57 -1.27 -5.49 -0.57
N VAL A 58 -1.50 -6.19 0.53
CA VAL A 58 -2.79 -6.18 1.23
C VAL A 58 -2.57 -5.82 2.69
N THR A 59 -3.27 -4.81 3.17
CA THR A 59 -3.31 -4.43 4.59
C THR A 59 -3.94 -5.54 5.42
N THR A 60 -3.20 -6.03 6.41
CA THR A 60 -3.66 -7.07 7.34
C THR A 60 -2.75 -7.16 8.58
N SER A 61 -2.87 -8.22 9.36
CA SER A 61 -1.99 -8.53 10.49
C SER A 61 -1.56 -10.00 10.49
N LEU A 62 -0.36 -10.28 10.97
CA LEU A 62 0.12 -11.64 11.22
C LEU A 62 -0.67 -12.25 12.38
N ALA A 63 -1.26 -13.44 12.16
CA ALA A 63 -2.13 -14.08 13.14
C ALA A 63 -1.38 -14.46 14.43
N GLY A 64 -0.19 -15.05 14.31
CA GLY A 64 0.60 -15.52 15.46
C GLY A 64 1.22 -14.39 16.28
N GLU A 65 1.72 -13.34 15.63
CA GLU A 65 2.47 -12.26 16.28
C GLU A 65 1.61 -11.05 16.65
N LYS A 66 0.39 -10.99 16.16
CA LYS A 66 -0.52 -9.83 16.28
C LYS A 66 0.13 -8.51 15.86
N LYS A 67 0.97 -8.55 14.84
CA LYS A 67 1.62 -7.38 14.23
C LYS A 67 0.90 -6.99 12.95
N GLY A 68 0.66 -5.69 12.77
CA GLY A 68 0.18 -5.17 11.49
C GLY A 68 1.21 -5.41 10.38
N CYS A 69 0.75 -5.73 9.19
CA CYS A 69 1.64 -5.97 8.04
C CYS A 69 0.97 -5.64 6.70
N LEU A 70 1.79 -5.54 5.68
CA LEU A 70 1.37 -5.63 4.29
C LEU A 70 1.70 -7.05 3.81
N ALA A 71 0.68 -7.89 3.66
CA ALA A 71 0.81 -9.16 2.98
C ALA A 71 1.28 -8.92 1.55
N HIS A 72 2.12 -9.80 1.02
CA HIS A 72 2.64 -9.71 -0.33
C HIS A 72 2.24 -10.97 -1.11
N LEU A 73 1.63 -10.76 -2.24
CA LEU A 73 1.25 -11.81 -3.16
C LEU A 73 1.82 -11.49 -4.54
N ILE A 74 2.12 -12.55 -5.29
CA ILE A 74 2.62 -12.45 -6.66
C ILE A 74 1.71 -13.22 -7.62
N SER A 75 1.69 -12.80 -8.88
CA SER A 75 0.88 -13.42 -9.93
C SER A 75 1.46 -13.14 -11.32
N GLU A 76 1.42 -14.13 -12.20
CA GLU A 76 1.78 -13.97 -13.62
C GLU A 76 0.58 -13.53 -14.49
N ASP A 77 -0.64 -13.71 -14.00
CA ASP A 77 -1.87 -13.53 -14.81
C ASP A 77 -2.91 -12.59 -14.17
N ALA A 78 -2.64 -12.07 -12.95
CA ALA A 78 -3.57 -11.31 -12.11
C ALA A 78 -4.88 -12.09 -11.76
N GLU A 79 -4.89 -13.39 -11.98
CA GLU A 79 -6.00 -14.30 -11.67
C GLU A 79 -5.65 -15.19 -10.48
N ARG A 80 -4.50 -15.83 -10.52
CA ARG A 80 -3.99 -16.72 -9.48
C ARG A 80 -2.90 -16.04 -8.70
N TRP A 81 -3.07 -15.96 -7.39
CA TRP A 81 -2.17 -15.23 -6.49
C TRP A 81 -1.49 -16.20 -5.53
N GLU A 82 -0.19 -16.11 -5.44
CA GLU A 82 0.65 -16.86 -4.50
C GLU A 82 1.15 -15.93 -3.38
N GLU A 83 0.95 -16.32 -2.12
CA GLU A 83 1.49 -15.58 -0.98
C GLU A 83 2.99 -15.84 -0.84
N VAL A 84 3.74 -14.76 -0.72
CA VAL A 84 5.16 -14.76 -0.38
C VAL A 84 5.39 -14.13 0.99
N GLU A 85 6.63 -13.83 1.37
CA GLU A 85 6.90 -13.14 2.62
C GLU A 85 6.28 -11.73 2.61
N PRO A 86 5.68 -11.28 3.75
CA PRO A 86 5.13 -9.92 3.85
C PRO A 86 6.14 -8.88 3.39
N ILE A 87 5.71 -7.94 2.56
CA ILE A 87 6.60 -6.88 2.09
C ILE A 87 7.00 -5.91 3.21
N TYR A 88 6.17 -5.80 4.23
CA TYR A 88 6.44 -4.97 5.41
C TYR A 88 5.69 -5.52 6.64
N VAL A 89 6.39 -5.56 7.76
CA VAL A 89 5.81 -5.88 9.07
C VAL A 89 6.04 -4.69 10.00
N ALA A 90 4.94 -4.16 10.54
CA ALA A 90 5.00 -3.05 11.49
C ALA A 90 5.62 -3.50 12.83
N PRO A 91 6.26 -2.58 13.58
CA PRO A 91 6.85 -2.93 14.89
C PRO A 91 5.80 -3.28 15.95
N GLY A 92 4.52 -3.00 15.70
CA GLY A 92 3.41 -3.20 16.62
C GLY A 92 2.14 -3.69 15.95
N ARG A 93 1.02 -3.54 16.64
CA ARG A 93 -0.30 -4.06 16.19
C ARG A 93 -0.99 -3.18 15.14
N ASP A 94 -0.54 -1.95 14.96
CA ASP A 94 -1.16 -1.04 14.01
C ASP A 94 -0.88 -1.51 12.58
N GLU A 95 -1.93 -1.60 11.80
CA GLU A 95 -1.85 -2.06 10.42
C GLU A 95 -1.40 -0.91 9.51
N PRO A 96 -0.40 -1.13 8.64
CA PRO A 96 -0.06 -0.17 7.59
C PRO A 96 -1.17 -0.18 6.54
N GLU A 97 -1.83 0.96 6.33
CA GLU A 97 -3.04 1.07 5.52
C GLU A 97 -2.79 1.76 4.19
N CYS A 98 -3.64 1.44 3.20
CA CYS A 98 -3.71 2.16 1.93
C CYS A 98 -2.36 2.27 1.22
N SER A 99 -1.62 1.17 1.14
CA SER A 99 -0.27 1.15 0.56
C SER A 99 -0.22 1.70 -0.87
N ASP A 100 0.93 2.25 -1.23
CA ASP A 100 1.28 2.67 -2.57
C ASP A 100 2.75 2.36 -2.85
N TYR A 101 3.17 2.47 -4.10
CA TYR A 101 4.51 2.12 -4.55
C TYR A 101 4.99 3.09 -5.62
N LEU A 102 6.23 3.50 -5.52
CA LEU A 102 6.88 4.39 -6.47
C LEU A 102 8.27 3.86 -6.82
N GLU A 103 8.57 3.83 -8.10
CA GLU A 103 9.94 3.74 -8.62
C GLU A 103 10.35 5.10 -9.18
N LYS A 104 11.48 5.62 -8.73
CA LYS A 104 11.99 6.91 -9.19
C LYS A 104 13.52 6.99 -9.04
N ASP A 105 14.19 7.31 -10.13
CA ASP A 105 15.64 7.55 -10.18
C ASP A 105 16.48 6.39 -9.61
N GLY A 106 16.05 5.13 -9.87
CA GLY A 106 16.67 3.90 -9.40
C GLY A 106 16.51 3.63 -7.91
N TRP A 107 15.54 4.27 -7.28
CA TRP A 107 15.07 4.00 -5.94
C TRP A 107 13.62 3.54 -5.95
N TYR A 108 13.28 2.72 -4.97
CA TYR A 108 11.94 2.18 -4.75
C TYR A 108 11.41 2.66 -3.42
N TYR A 109 10.14 3.02 -3.39
CA TYR A 109 9.46 3.55 -2.21
C TYR A 109 8.19 2.77 -1.93
N LEU A 110 8.10 2.22 -0.72
CA LEU A 110 6.88 1.66 -0.18
C LEU A 110 6.22 2.71 0.70
N ILE A 111 5.01 3.10 0.35
CA ILE A 111 4.26 4.20 0.93
C ILE A 111 3.04 3.61 1.63
N PHE A 112 2.69 4.09 2.81
CA PHE A 112 1.51 3.64 3.55
C PHE A 112 1.10 4.66 4.61
N SER A 113 -0.09 4.48 5.17
CA SER A 113 -0.56 5.20 6.35
C SER A 113 -0.40 4.33 7.59
N LEU A 114 0.21 4.86 8.65
CA LEU A 114 0.34 4.16 9.92
C LEU A 114 0.00 5.13 11.06
N ARG A 115 -0.97 4.75 11.90
CA ARG A 115 -1.46 5.61 12.99
C ARG A 115 -1.94 6.98 12.51
N GLY A 116 -2.62 7.01 11.37
CA GLY A 116 -3.15 8.25 10.78
C GLY A 116 -2.09 9.17 10.17
N LYS A 117 -0.86 8.71 9.99
CA LYS A 117 0.24 9.45 9.38
C LYS A 117 0.75 8.75 8.14
N GLY A 118 0.91 9.49 7.07
CA GLY A 118 1.59 9.03 5.86
C GLY A 118 3.06 8.76 6.16
N GLN A 119 3.55 7.61 5.76
CA GLN A 119 4.94 7.19 5.94
C GLN A 119 5.46 6.52 4.67
N TYR A 120 6.80 6.44 4.57
CA TYR A 120 7.45 5.68 3.52
C TYR A 120 8.63 4.88 4.04
N ARG A 121 9.01 3.89 3.24
CA ARG A 121 10.29 3.17 3.29
C ARG A 121 10.94 3.28 1.93
N TYR A 122 12.25 3.14 1.84
CA TYR A 122 12.97 3.24 0.59
C TYR A 122 14.01 2.13 0.45
N SER A 123 14.34 1.76 -0.80
CA SER A 123 15.30 0.71 -1.11
C SER A 123 15.94 0.93 -2.47
N ARG A 124 17.11 0.33 -2.68
CA ARG A 124 17.72 0.13 -4.01
C ARG A 124 17.24 -1.13 -4.71
N LYS A 125 16.51 -2.00 -4.00
CA LYS A 125 15.96 -3.22 -4.57
C LYS A 125 14.44 -3.12 -4.66
N PRO A 126 13.83 -3.57 -5.76
CA PRO A 126 12.38 -3.66 -5.82
C PRO A 126 11.88 -4.65 -4.75
N PHE A 127 10.80 -4.34 -4.10
CA PHE A 127 10.05 -5.21 -3.19
C PHE A 127 10.80 -5.80 -1.99
N SER A 128 12.02 -5.35 -1.70
CA SER A 128 12.82 -5.88 -0.58
C SER A 128 13.78 -4.85 0.02
N ASP A 129 14.46 -5.22 1.12
CA ASP A 129 15.52 -4.45 1.79
C ASP A 129 15.11 -3.03 2.17
N TRP A 130 13.89 -2.87 2.66
CA TRP A 130 13.31 -1.59 3.03
C TRP A 130 14.06 -0.92 4.19
N GLN A 131 14.57 0.27 3.94
CA GLN A 131 15.20 1.13 4.92
C GLN A 131 14.19 2.13 5.47
N THR A 132 14.33 2.46 6.75
CA THR A 132 13.57 3.55 7.38
C THR A 132 14.37 4.85 7.19
N PRO A 133 13.80 5.90 6.58
CA PRO A 133 14.46 7.18 6.44
C PRO A 133 14.56 7.92 7.79
N ASP A 134 15.43 8.94 7.85
CA ASP A 134 15.59 9.78 9.05
C ASP A 134 14.28 10.45 9.47
N ASN A 135 13.49 10.88 8.49
CA ASN A 135 12.12 11.35 8.68
C ASN A 135 11.16 10.53 7.81
N PRO A 136 10.48 9.53 8.36
CA PRO A 136 9.58 8.68 7.61
C PRO A 136 8.24 9.32 7.26
N GLU A 137 7.89 10.49 7.82
CA GLU A 137 6.58 11.10 7.68
C GLU A 137 6.46 11.87 6.35
N ILE A 138 5.39 11.60 5.61
CA ILE A 138 5.00 12.33 4.41
C ILE A 138 4.08 13.49 4.84
N PRO A 139 4.40 14.76 4.54
CA PRO A 139 3.66 15.91 5.08
C PRO A 139 2.32 16.19 4.39
N CYS A 140 1.63 15.15 3.93
CA CYS A 140 0.24 15.19 3.47
C CYS A 140 -0.74 14.54 4.46
N GLN A 141 -0.29 14.22 5.68
CA GLN A 141 -0.99 13.55 6.76
C GLN A 141 -1.36 12.09 6.48
N SER A 142 -2.63 11.79 6.23
CA SER A 142 -3.13 10.41 6.18
C SER A 142 -3.38 9.96 4.75
N VAL A 143 -3.32 8.65 4.54
CA VAL A 143 -3.64 7.96 3.28
C VAL A 143 -2.89 8.56 2.08
N PRO A 144 -1.54 8.60 2.12
CA PRO A 144 -0.75 9.16 1.03
C PRO A 144 -0.91 8.31 -0.24
N LYS A 145 -1.22 8.97 -1.34
CA LYS A 145 -1.15 8.43 -2.70
C LYS A 145 -0.27 9.33 -3.53
N GLN A 146 0.55 8.73 -4.37
CA GLN A 146 1.51 9.48 -5.16
C GLN A 146 1.18 9.45 -6.65
N ALA A 147 1.64 10.48 -7.34
CA ALA A 147 1.70 10.53 -8.80
C ALA A 147 2.97 11.27 -9.24
N VAL A 148 3.53 10.88 -10.38
CA VAL A 148 4.59 11.64 -11.03
C VAL A 148 3.95 12.54 -12.10
N TRP A 149 4.05 13.85 -11.93
CA TRP A 149 3.53 14.85 -12.83
C TRP A 149 4.64 15.80 -13.27
N ASN A 150 4.91 15.87 -14.57
CA ASN A 150 5.99 16.70 -15.13
C ASN A 150 7.35 16.52 -14.41
N GLY A 151 7.72 15.27 -14.12
CA GLY A 151 8.95 14.91 -13.41
C GLY A 151 8.93 15.14 -11.89
N ARG A 152 7.87 15.74 -11.35
CA ARG A 152 7.67 16.02 -9.92
C ARG A 152 6.91 14.87 -9.25
N ILE A 153 7.29 14.53 -8.04
CA ILE A 153 6.55 13.57 -7.21
C ILE A 153 5.55 14.37 -6.37
N ILE A 154 4.26 14.12 -6.60
CA ILE A 154 3.18 14.77 -5.85
C ILE A 154 2.48 13.72 -5.00
N PHE A 155 2.42 13.95 -3.70
CA PHE A 155 1.60 13.18 -2.77
C PHE A 155 0.29 13.90 -2.52
N ALA A 156 -0.82 13.16 -2.56
CA ALA A 156 -2.11 13.59 -2.10
C ALA A 156 -2.48 12.78 -0.85
N GLY A 157 -3.02 13.44 0.14
CA GLY A 157 -3.53 12.84 1.35
C GLY A 157 -4.68 13.69 1.91
N TYR A 158 -5.05 13.48 3.16
CA TYR A 158 -6.08 14.32 3.79
C TYR A 158 -5.76 14.62 5.24
N ARG A 159 -6.20 15.78 5.69
CA ARG A 159 -6.26 16.19 7.09
C ARG A 159 -7.65 15.93 7.63
N GLY A 160 -7.76 15.05 8.64
CA GLY A 160 -9.03 14.77 9.30
C GLY A 160 -9.63 16.02 9.95
N ASN A 161 -10.95 16.11 9.95
CA ASN A 161 -11.72 17.21 10.53
C ASN A 161 -12.55 16.78 11.75
N GLY A 162 -12.24 15.63 12.35
CA GLY A 162 -12.96 15.06 13.48
C GLY A 162 -14.16 14.19 13.09
N ALA A 163 -14.51 14.15 11.79
CA ALA A 163 -15.50 13.24 11.21
C ALA A 163 -14.82 12.28 10.22
N TYR A 164 -15.60 11.50 9.48
CA TYR A 164 -15.07 10.70 8.38
C TYR A 164 -14.63 11.61 7.23
N ALA A 165 -13.40 11.35 6.70
CA ALA A 165 -12.74 12.18 5.70
C ALA A 165 -12.20 13.52 6.25
N GLY A 166 -12.01 14.52 5.38
CA GLY A 166 -11.43 15.81 5.77
C GLY A 166 -11.04 16.66 4.57
N THR A 167 -10.09 17.56 4.78
CA THR A 167 -9.56 18.42 3.70
C THR A 167 -8.42 17.71 2.98
N MET A 168 -8.47 17.69 1.64
CA MET A 168 -7.37 17.18 0.82
C MET A 168 -6.12 18.03 1.01
N THR A 169 -4.99 17.37 1.16
CA THR A 169 -3.68 17.99 1.33
C THR A 169 -2.69 17.45 0.30
N PHE A 170 -1.71 18.27 -0.07
CA PHE A 170 -0.70 17.91 -1.04
C PHE A 170 0.69 18.15 -0.48
N ALA A 171 1.65 17.33 -0.91
CA ALA A 171 3.07 17.54 -0.68
C ALA A 171 3.83 17.25 -1.96
N GLU A 172 4.81 18.08 -2.30
CA GLU A 172 5.73 17.84 -3.40
C GLU A 172 7.05 17.30 -2.85
N ALA A 173 7.58 16.27 -3.50
CA ALA A 173 8.85 15.67 -3.14
C ALA A 173 9.80 15.55 -4.33
N PHE A 174 11.07 15.39 -4.02
CA PHE A 174 12.13 14.98 -4.94
C PHE A 174 13.06 13.99 -4.23
N VAL A 175 13.78 13.20 -5.03
CA VAL A 175 14.73 12.20 -4.52
C VAL A 175 16.02 12.91 -4.13
N GLY A 176 16.42 12.78 -2.87
CA GLY A 176 17.71 13.23 -2.38
C GLY A 176 18.87 12.39 -2.89
N SER A 177 20.09 12.86 -2.75
CA SER A 177 21.31 12.15 -3.21
C SER A 177 21.52 10.80 -2.52
N ASP A 178 20.97 10.64 -1.31
CA ASP A 178 21.01 9.42 -0.50
C ASP A 178 19.75 8.53 -0.72
N GLY A 179 18.84 8.95 -1.59
CA GLY A 179 17.60 8.25 -1.90
C GLY A 179 16.44 8.58 -0.95
N GLN A 180 16.65 9.36 0.09
CA GLN A 180 15.55 9.80 0.93
C GLN A 180 14.70 10.86 0.21
N LEU A 181 13.38 10.87 0.49
CA LEU A 181 12.49 11.89 -0.07
C LEU A 181 12.68 13.22 0.66
N CYS A 182 12.95 14.26 -0.11
CA CYS A 182 13.00 15.64 0.35
C CYS A 182 11.69 16.34 -0.03
N PHE A 183 10.99 16.94 0.93
CA PHE A 183 9.72 17.60 0.71
C PHE A 183 9.91 19.12 0.59
N ARG A 184 9.25 19.72 -0.42
CA ARG A 184 9.19 21.18 -0.52
C ARG A 184 8.28 21.74 0.58
N LYS A 185 8.75 22.80 1.19
CA LYS A 185 7.96 23.57 2.16
C LYS A 185 7.01 24.52 1.47
#